data_413a7868fbc36c301f9bb6135d6c4717
#
_entry.id   413a7868fbc36c301f9bb6135d6c4717
#
_cell.length_a   1.000
_cell.length_b   1.000
_cell.length_c   1.000
_cell.angle_alpha   90.00
_cell.angle_beta   90.00
_cell.angle_gamma   90.00
#
_symmetry.space_group_name_H-M   'P 1'
#
loop_
_entity.id
_entity.type
_entity.pdbx_description
1 polymer ?
#
loop_
_entity_poly.entity_id
_entity_poly.type
_entity_poly.pdbx_seq_one_letter_code
_entity_poly.pdbx_strand_id
1 'polypeptide(L)'
;MLKLDKIQANKIVEKLMADIPYNINIMDERGKIIASGDSARIGERHRGAERAINERKNIEIYKDTSLEKKGTNEPIILNNHILGVVGISGEPDEVRKFTKLVRS
;
A
#
# COMPACT_ATOMS: atom_id res chain seq x y z
N MET A 1 -4.05 3.47 -21.19
CA MET A 1 -4.18 2.64 -20.00
C MET A 1 -3.73 3.44 -18.78
N LEU A 2 -4.56 3.48 -17.77
CA LEU A 2 -4.20 4.17 -16.53
C LEU A 2 -3.21 3.35 -15.73
N LYS A 3 -2.07 3.93 -15.45
CA LYS A 3 -1.06 3.34 -14.59
C LYS A 3 -0.59 4.37 -13.59
N LEU A 4 -0.30 3.91 -12.40
CA LEU A 4 0.31 4.73 -11.37
C LEU A 4 1.81 4.77 -11.61
N ASP A 5 2.38 5.93 -11.89
CA ASP A 5 3.81 6.07 -12.10
C ASP A 5 4.55 6.43 -10.79
N LYS A 6 5.88 6.34 -10.83
CA LYS A 6 6.71 6.59 -9.65
C LYS A 6 6.59 8.02 -9.11
N ILE A 7 6.45 9.00 -10.01
CA ILE A 7 6.34 10.40 -9.61
C ILE A 7 5.04 10.62 -8.83
N GLN A 8 3.93 10.11 -9.38
CA GLN A 8 2.63 10.18 -8.71
C GLN A 8 2.65 9.44 -7.40
N ALA A 9 3.23 8.23 -7.38
CA ALA A 9 3.30 7.41 -6.18
C ALA A 9 4.10 8.10 -5.07
N ASN A 10 5.23 8.73 -5.40
CA ASN A 10 6.03 9.47 -4.43
C ASN A 10 5.27 10.65 -3.83
N LYS A 11 4.52 11.37 -4.67
CA LYS A 11 3.68 12.48 -4.18
C LYS A 11 2.61 12.00 -3.22
N ILE A 12 2.01 10.84 -3.49
CA ILE A 12 1.01 10.25 -2.62
C ILE A 12 1.64 9.88 -1.28
N VAL A 13 2.80 9.24 -1.29
CA VAL A 13 3.52 8.88 -0.06
C VAL A 13 3.81 10.13 0.78
N GLU A 14 4.36 11.16 0.18
CA GLU A 14 4.68 12.41 0.89
C GLU A 14 3.43 13.03 1.51
N LYS A 15 2.35 13.08 0.74
CA LYS A 15 1.10 13.69 1.20
C LYS A 15 0.47 12.89 2.34
N LEU A 16 0.43 11.57 2.22
CA LEU A 16 -0.16 10.73 3.25
C LEU A 16 0.68 10.73 4.53
N MET A 17 2.00 10.69 4.40
CA MET A 17 2.88 10.67 5.57
C MET A 17 2.94 12.01 6.31
N ALA A 18 2.42 13.09 5.73
CA ALA A 18 2.26 14.33 6.45
C ALA A 18 1.23 14.20 7.58
N ASP A 19 0.24 13.31 7.40
CA ASP A 19 -0.86 13.14 8.37
C ASP A 19 -0.85 11.76 9.05
N ILE A 20 -0.21 10.76 8.44
CA ILE A 20 -0.19 9.40 8.94
C ILE A 20 1.19 9.10 9.53
N PRO A 21 1.30 8.84 10.85
CA PRO A 21 2.60 8.64 11.51
C PRO A 21 3.14 7.21 11.36
N TYR A 22 2.90 6.57 10.25
CA TYR A 22 3.36 5.23 9.93
C TYR A 22 3.92 5.21 8.52
N ASN A 23 4.81 4.25 8.23
CA ASN A 23 5.35 4.13 6.88
C ASN A 23 4.26 3.77 5.88
N ILE A 24 4.26 4.45 4.74
CA ILE A 24 3.34 4.20 3.63
C ILE A 24 4.14 3.61 2.49
N ASN A 25 3.61 2.55 1.90
CA ASN A 25 4.13 1.97 0.66
C ASN A 25 3.07 2.09 -0.42
N ILE A 26 3.50 2.42 -1.63
CA ILE A 26 2.63 2.35 -2.80
C ILE A 26 3.16 1.22 -3.67
N MET A 27 2.31 0.27 -4.00
CA MET A 27 2.63 -0.83 -4.88
C MET A 27 1.91 -0.67 -6.22
N ASP A 28 2.55 -1.14 -7.29
CA ASP A 28 1.93 -1.13 -8.61
C ASP A 28 0.88 -2.26 -8.74
N GLU A 29 0.33 -2.43 -9.93
CA GLU A 29 -0.72 -3.41 -10.20
C GLU A 29 -0.24 -4.87 -10.10
N ARG A 30 1.06 -5.07 -9.89
CA ARG A 30 1.66 -6.40 -9.69
C ARG A 30 2.10 -6.64 -8.26
N GLY A 31 1.93 -5.64 -7.39
CA GLY A 31 2.33 -5.76 -6.00
C GLY A 31 3.78 -5.39 -5.72
N LYS A 32 4.46 -4.74 -6.67
CA LYS A 32 5.82 -4.26 -6.49
C LYS A 32 5.82 -2.87 -5.87
N ILE A 33 6.62 -2.67 -4.84
CA ILE A 33 6.73 -1.36 -4.18
C ILE A 33 7.43 -0.37 -5.11
N ILE A 34 6.74 0.70 -5.49
CA ILE A 34 7.28 1.75 -6.38
C ILE A 34 7.54 3.05 -5.64
N ALA A 35 6.98 3.22 -4.44
CA ALA A 35 7.28 4.36 -3.58
C ALA A 35 7.09 3.94 -2.12
N SER A 36 7.86 4.53 -1.23
CA SER A 36 7.83 4.15 0.18
C SER A 36 8.46 5.25 1.02
N GLY A 37 7.98 5.41 2.25
CA GLY A 37 8.67 6.22 3.24
C GLY A 37 10.01 5.60 3.67
N ASP A 38 10.18 4.30 3.43
CA ASP A 38 11.47 3.60 3.60
C ASP A 38 11.99 3.23 2.22
N SER A 39 12.92 4.03 1.69
CA SER A 39 13.41 3.88 0.33
C SER A 39 14.09 2.52 0.07
N ALA A 40 14.60 1.87 1.13
CA ALA A 40 15.23 0.57 0.99
C ALA A 40 14.25 -0.51 0.54
N ARG A 41 12.95 -0.29 0.71
CA ARG A 41 11.93 -1.25 0.33
C ARG A 41 11.46 -1.13 -1.11
N ILE A 42 11.84 -0.05 -1.80
CA ILE A 42 11.44 0.16 -3.20
C ILE A 42 12.01 -0.96 -4.07
N GLY A 43 11.17 -1.55 -4.88
CA GLY A 43 11.54 -2.66 -5.76
C GLY A 43 11.18 -4.03 -5.22
N GLU A 44 10.86 -4.14 -3.93
CA GLU A 44 10.44 -5.40 -3.33
C GLU A 44 9.03 -5.78 -3.75
N ARG A 45 8.78 -7.07 -3.86
CA ARG A 45 7.42 -7.58 -4.00
C ARG A 45 6.78 -7.65 -2.62
N HIS A 46 5.53 -7.28 -2.54
CA HIS A 46 4.78 -7.26 -1.29
C HIS A 46 3.62 -8.27 -1.37
N ARG A 47 3.73 -9.37 -0.62
CA ARG A 47 2.76 -10.46 -0.71
C ARG A 47 1.36 -10.03 -0.28
N GLY A 48 1.25 -9.22 0.77
CA GLY A 48 -0.04 -8.68 1.20
C GLY A 48 -0.70 -7.85 0.11
N ALA A 49 0.09 -7.11 -0.66
CA ALA A 49 -0.41 -6.33 -1.78
C ALA A 49 -0.87 -7.24 -2.92
N GLU A 50 -0.12 -8.29 -3.22
CA GLU A 50 -0.52 -9.25 -4.24
C GLU A 50 -1.86 -9.88 -3.89
N ARG A 51 -2.06 -10.21 -2.61
CA ARG A 51 -3.33 -10.75 -2.14
C ARG A 51 -4.46 -9.72 -2.27
N ALA A 52 -4.19 -8.45 -1.95
CA ALA A 52 -5.20 -7.39 -2.08
C ALA A 52 -5.65 -7.23 -3.53
N ILE A 53 -4.70 -7.36 -4.47
CA ILE A 53 -4.99 -7.30 -5.90
C ILE A 53 -5.87 -8.48 -6.31
N ASN A 54 -5.47 -9.68 -5.93
CA ASN A 54 -6.17 -10.90 -6.33
C ASN A 54 -7.56 -11.00 -5.73
N GLU A 55 -7.71 -10.60 -4.48
CA GLU A 55 -8.99 -10.70 -3.76
C GLU A 55 -9.83 -9.43 -3.90
N ARG A 56 -9.25 -8.36 -4.45
CA ARG A 56 -9.92 -7.07 -4.69
C ARG A 56 -10.51 -6.48 -3.42
N LYS A 57 -9.80 -6.62 -2.31
CA LYS A 57 -10.26 -6.10 -1.01
C LYS A 57 -9.06 -5.80 -0.13
N ASN A 58 -9.31 -5.07 0.96
CA ASN A 58 -8.30 -4.81 1.98
C ASN A 58 -7.80 -6.12 2.57
N ILE A 59 -6.48 -6.24 2.71
CA ILE A 59 -5.83 -7.38 3.35
C ILE A 59 -5.04 -6.87 4.54
N GLU A 60 -5.34 -7.41 5.72
CA GLU A 60 -4.62 -7.06 6.95
C GLU A 60 -3.68 -8.20 7.33
N ILE A 61 -2.41 -7.85 7.61
CA ILE A 61 -1.38 -8.80 8.01
C ILE A 61 -1.05 -8.51 9.48
N TYR A 62 -1.26 -9.50 10.33
CA TYR A 62 -1.12 -9.35 11.79
C TYR A 62 0.22 -9.81 12.33
N LYS A 63 1.03 -10.50 11.52
CA LYS A 63 2.28 -11.08 11.98
C LYS A 63 3.37 -10.92 10.93
N ASP A 64 4.53 -10.43 11.34
CA ASP A 64 5.70 -10.39 10.47
C ASP A 64 6.18 -11.81 10.20
N THR A 65 6.45 -12.09 8.92
CA THR A 65 7.07 -13.34 8.49
C THR A 65 8.19 -12.98 7.51
N SER A 66 8.88 -13.98 6.97
CA SER A 66 9.89 -13.75 5.93
C SER A 66 9.28 -13.18 4.65
N LEU A 67 7.97 -13.35 4.45
CA LEU A 67 7.29 -12.98 3.20
C LEU A 67 6.31 -11.81 3.36
N GLU A 68 5.89 -11.51 4.59
CA GLU A 68 4.87 -10.51 4.86
C GLU A 68 5.25 -9.64 6.06
N LYS A 69 4.87 -8.37 6.01
CA LYS A 69 5.03 -7.42 7.11
C LYS A 69 3.66 -7.03 7.64
N LYS A 70 3.59 -6.79 8.96
CA LYS A 70 2.35 -6.30 9.59
C LYS A 70 1.90 -5.00 8.94
N GLY A 71 0.60 -4.88 8.71
CA GLY A 71 0.03 -3.69 8.13
C GLY A 71 -1.31 -3.94 7.48
N THR A 72 -1.84 -2.90 6.85
CA THR A 72 -3.05 -2.99 6.04
C THR A 72 -2.70 -2.67 4.59
N ASN A 73 -3.35 -3.36 3.68
CA ASN A 73 -3.11 -3.23 2.23
C ASN A 73 -4.45 -2.95 1.55
N GLU A 74 -4.61 -1.72 1.08
CA GLU A 74 -5.85 -1.26 0.47
C GLU A 74 -5.67 -1.13 -1.04
N PRO A 75 -6.45 -1.88 -1.86
CA PRO A 75 -6.34 -1.74 -3.31
C PRO A 75 -6.88 -0.40 -3.77
N ILE A 76 -6.21 0.22 -4.73
CA ILE A 76 -6.65 1.45 -5.38
C ILE A 76 -7.42 1.04 -6.61
N ILE A 77 -8.75 1.23 -6.58
CA ILE A 77 -9.63 0.81 -7.67
C ILE A 77 -10.25 2.04 -8.31
N LEU A 78 -10.14 2.16 -9.64
CA LEU A 78 -10.73 3.25 -10.39
C LEU A 78 -11.40 2.64 -11.63
N ASN A 79 -12.69 2.93 -11.80
CA ASN A 79 -13.47 2.40 -12.93
C ASN A 79 -13.33 0.88 -13.05
N ASN A 80 -13.40 0.20 -11.90
CA ASN A 80 -13.30 -1.25 -11.78
C ASN A 80 -11.92 -1.81 -12.13
N HIS A 81 -10.91 -0.96 -12.31
CA HIS A 81 -9.52 -1.38 -12.55
C HIS A 81 -8.67 -1.12 -11.33
N ILE A 82 -7.81 -2.09 -11.00
CA ILE A 82 -6.86 -1.93 -9.92
C ILE A 82 -5.64 -1.21 -10.47
N LEU A 83 -5.34 -0.03 -9.91
CA LEU A 83 -4.16 0.75 -10.29
C LEU A 83 -2.95 0.38 -9.45
N GLY A 84 -3.17 -0.12 -8.27
CA GLY A 84 -2.12 -0.47 -7.34
C GLY A 84 -2.68 -0.70 -5.95
N VAL A 85 -1.80 -0.63 -4.95
CA VAL A 85 -2.17 -0.87 -3.55
C VAL A 85 -1.47 0.15 -2.68
N VAL A 86 -2.17 0.64 -1.65
CA VAL A 86 -1.56 1.44 -0.59
C VAL A 86 -1.37 0.55 0.62
N GLY A 87 -0.12 0.42 1.09
CA GLY A 87 0.20 -0.30 2.30
C GLY A 87 0.52 0.67 3.42
N ILE A 88 -0.01 0.41 4.61
CA ILE A 88 0.32 1.16 5.82
C ILE A 88 0.93 0.16 6.78
N SER A 89 2.19 0.39 7.18
CA SER A 89 2.93 -0.52 8.05
C SER A 89 2.55 -0.30 9.51
N GLY A 90 2.37 -1.40 10.26
CA GLY A 90 2.07 -1.34 11.68
C GLY A 90 1.03 -2.35 12.09
N GLU A 91 0.66 -2.35 13.37
CA GLU A 91 -0.40 -3.21 13.86
C GLU A 91 -1.71 -2.86 13.16
N PRO A 92 -2.37 -3.81 12.49
CA PRO A 92 -3.61 -3.51 11.76
C PRO A 92 -4.66 -2.80 12.59
N ASP A 93 -4.82 -3.18 13.87
CA ASP A 93 -5.81 -2.54 14.74
C ASP A 93 -5.50 -1.05 14.99
N GLU A 94 -4.24 -0.65 14.88
CA GLU A 94 -3.83 0.74 15.05
C GLU A 94 -3.88 1.53 13.74
N VAL A 95 -3.50 0.89 12.63
CA VAL A 95 -3.38 1.60 11.35
C VAL A 95 -4.66 1.57 10.51
N ARG A 96 -5.60 0.70 10.84
CA ARG A 96 -6.86 0.54 10.09
C ARG A 96 -7.61 1.85 9.90
N LYS A 97 -7.62 2.69 10.93
CA LYS A 97 -8.34 3.97 10.87
C LYS A 97 -7.83 4.89 9.75
N PHE A 98 -6.58 4.73 9.35
CA PHE A 98 -6.00 5.55 8.28
C PHE A 98 -6.40 5.07 6.88
N THR A 99 -6.95 3.88 6.76
CA THR A 99 -7.41 3.35 5.47
C THR A 99 -8.49 4.25 4.87
N LYS A 100 -9.31 4.88 5.70
CA LYS A 100 -10.35 5.79 5.23
C LYS A 100 -9.75 7.03 4.55
N LEU A 101 -8.61 7.51 5.04
CA LEU A 101 -7.92 8.65 4.43
C LEU A 101 -7.40 8.26 3.04
N VAL A 102 -6.93 7.03 2.89
CA VAL A 102 -6.44 6.53 1.62
C VAL A 102 -7.56 6.45 0.59
N ARG A 103 -8.76 6.08 1.02
CA ARG A 103 -9.91 5.90 0.12
C ARG A 103 -10.63 7.20 -0.24
N SER A 104 -10.39 8.26 0.50
CA SER A 104 -11.08 9.55 0.28
C SER A 104 -10.44 10.43 -0.82
#